data_f9420ebc8d7fea1f0bd7ccb7ea5a8553
#
_entry.id   f9420ebc8d7fea1f0bd7ccb7ea5a8553
#
_cell.length_a   1.000
_cell.length_b   1.000
_cell.length_c   1.000
_cell.angle_alpha   90.00
_cell.angle_beta   90.00
_cell.angle_gamma   90.00
#
_symmetry.space_group_name_H-M   'P 1'
#
loop_
_entity.id
_entity.type
_entity.pdbx_description
1 polymer ?
#
loop_
_entity_poly.entity_id
_entity_poly.type
_entity_poly.pdbx_seq_one_letter_code
_entity_poly.pdbx_strand_id
1 'polypeptide(L)'
;MKAIEGIVPVMLTPFTADNQVDYPGLTRLIDWYLSQGVDALFAVCQSSEMQYLSLEERVELAEFVVRQVNGRIPVIASGHISDDLAAQKTELSAMANTGIDALVLVTNHLDPQHQGSEVFMSNLQQLMDTLPALMPLGLYECPAPYRRLLSDEEFSFCARSGRFVVMKDGSCDLPTVK
;
A
#
# COMPACT_ATOMS: atom_id res chain seq x y z
N MET A 1 3.92 -17.82 1.61
CA MET A 1 4.22 -16.37 1.59
C MET A 1 5.43 -16.13 2.49
N LYS A 2 6.38 -15.31 2.07
CA LYS A 2 7.48 -14.86 2.95
C LYS A 2 6.89 -13.91 4.00
N ALA A 3 7.36 -14.00 5.24
CA ALA A 3 6.97 -13.03 6.28
C ALA A 3 7.43 -11.62 5.86
N ILE A 4 6.61 -10.60 6.17
CA ILE A 4 6.96 -9.19 5.95
C ILE A 4 7.36 -8.67 7.34
N GLU A 5 8.65 -8.73 7.63
CA GLU A 5 9.24 -8.37 8.92
C GLU A 5 10.53 -7.61 8.68
N GLY A 6 10.98 -6.84 9.66
CA GLY A 6 12.25 -6.11 9.58
C GLY A 6 12.14 -4.74 8.92
N ILE A 7 13.11 -4.38 8.10
CA ILE A 7 13.21 -3.05 7.47
C ILE A 7 12.48 -3.06 6.13
N VAL A 8 11.40 -2.28 6.04
CA VAL A 8 10.55 -2.15 4.85
C VAL A 8 10.56 -0.68 4.37
N PRO A 9 11.53 -0.27 3.58
CA PRO A 9 11.58 1.10 3.08
C PRO A 9 10.44 1.37 2.12
N VAL A 10 9.93 2.60 2.21
CA VAL A 10 9.01 3.17 1.23
C VAL A 10 9.84 3.66 0.04
N MET A 11 9.57 3.13 -1.15
CA MET A 11 10.34 3.47 -2.34
C MET A 11 10.00 4.87 -2.85
N LEU A 12 10.98 5.51 -3.45
CA LEU A 12 10.82 6.69 -4.30
C LEU A 12 10.62 6.26 -5.75
N THR A 13 9.98 7.11 -6.53
CA THR A 13 9.89 6.95 -7.99
C THR A 13 10.82 7.95 -8.65
N PRO A 14 11.88 7.53 -9.34
CA PRO A 14 12.69 8.43 -10.14
C PRO A 14 11.96 8.83 -11.43
N PHE A 15 12.07 10.09 -11.81
CA PHE A 15 11.49 10.64 -13.03
C PHE A 15 12.57 11.21 -13.97
N THR A 16 12.30 11.14 -15.27
CA THR A 16 13.08 11.83 -16.29
C THR A 16 12.81 13.34 -16.28
N ALA A 17 13.58 14.11 -17.03
CA ALA A 17 13.35 15.54 -17.20
C ALA A 17 11.98 15.86 -17.83
N ASP A 18 11.38 14.90 -18.54
CA ASP A 18 10.07 15.01 -19.18
C ASP A 18 8.93 14.45 -18.29
N ASN A 19 9.18 14.27 -17.00
CA ASN A 19 8.23 13.73 -16.00
C ASN A 19 7.69 12.33 -16.33
N GLN A 20 8.47 11.51 -17.02
CA GLN A 20 8.15 10.09 -17.19
C GLN A 20 8.90 9.27 -16.15
N VAL A 21 8.37 8.11 -15.77
CA VAL A 21 9.07 7.20 -14.85
C VAL A 21 10.42 6.77 -15.46
N ASP A 22 11.52 7.03 -14.75
CA ASP A 22 12.87 6.60 -15.14
C ASP A 22 13.11 5.16 -14.72
N TYR A 23 12.67 4.20 -15.52
CA TYR A 23 12.87 2.77 -15.25
C TYR A 23 14.33 2.34 -15.10
N PRO A 24 15.30 2.87 -15.90
CA PRO A 24 16.71 2.64 -15.63
C PRO A 24 17.17 3.17 -14.26
N GLY A 25 16.70 4.34 -13.86
CA GLY A 25 16.94 4.91 -12.53
C GLY A 25 16.32 4.06 -11.44
N LEU A 26 15.10 3.60 -11.67
CA LEU A 26 14.37 2.72 -10.74
C LEU A 26 15.08 1.37 -10.55
N THR A 27 15.64 0.78 -11.61
CA THR A 27 16.45 -0.44 -11.51
C THR A 27 17.63 -0.23 -10.56
N ARG A 28 18.41 0.87 -10.76
CA ARG A 28 19.54 1.20 -9.87
C ARG A 28 19.11 1.40 -8.42
N LEU A 29 17.96 2.04 -8.22
CA LEU A 29 17.41 2.27 -6.88
C LEU A 29 16.99 0.97 -6.18
N ILE A 30 16.35 0.06 -6.91
CA ILE A 30 15.98 -1.28 -6.40
C ILE A 30 17.24 -2.07 -6.02
N ASP A 31 18.25 -2.09 -6.89
CA ASP A 31 19.51 -2.78 -6.61
C ASP A 31 20.22 -2.19 -5.39
N TRP A 32 20.15 -0.87 -5.23
CA TRP A 32 20.68 -0.21 -4.03
C TRP A 32 19.93 -0.65 -2.76
N TYR A 33 18.58 -0.62 -2.74
CA TYR A 33 17.81 -1.10 -1.58
C TYR A 33 18.19 -2.54 -1.23
N LEU A 34 18.24 -3.42 -2.20
CA LEU A 34 18.60 -4.82 -2.00
C LEU A 34 20.02 -4.98 -1.46
N SER A 35 20.97 -4.17 -1.90
CA SER A 35 22.35 -4.18 -1.42
C SER A 35 22.47 -3.70 0.04
N GLN A 36 21.49 -2.92 0.54
CA GLN A 36 21.44 -2.47 1.94
C GLN A 36 20.85 -3.53 2.88
N GLY A 37 20.40 -4.68 2.36
CA GLY A 37 19.87 -5.77 3.17
C GLY A 37 18.48 -5.47 3.75
N VAL A 38 17.63 -4.77 3.00
CA VAL A 38 16.22 -4.56 3.39
C VAL A 38 15.43 -5.87 3.31
N ASP A 39 14.42 -6.01 4.15
CA ASP A 39 13.64 -7.24 4.29
C ASP A 39 12.43 -7.32 3.36
N ALA A 40 11.88 -6.16 2.97
CA ALA A 40 10.82 -6.01 1.96
C ALA A 40 10.89 -4.64 1.32
N LEU A 41 10.11 -4.39 0.23
CA LEU A 41 9.96 -3.09 -0.40
C LEU A 41 8.49 -2.66 -0.42
N PHE A 42 8.21 -1.39 -0.06
CA PHE A 42 6.91 -0.78 -0.27
C PHE A 42 6.96 0.07 -1.54
N ALA A 43 6.54 -0.51 -2.67
CA ALA A 43 6.79 0.00 -4.01
C ALA A 43 5.96 1.24 -4.35
N VAL A 44 4.63 1.12 -4.34
CA VAL A 44 3.71 2.18 -4.77
C VAL A 44 2.95 2.72 -3.56
N CYS A 45 3.31 3.92 -3.12
CA CYS A 45 2.73 4.57 -1.96
C CYS A 45 2.85 6.09 -2.08
N GLN A 46 2.54 6.84 -1.04
CA GLN A 46 2.61 8.29 -1.07
C GLN A 46 4.02 8.83 -1.38
N SER A 47 5.06 8.27 -0.77
CA SER A 47 6.45 8.71 -1.07
C SER A 47 6.92 8.34 -2.47
N SER A 48 6.23 7.41 -3.14
CA SER A 48 6.43 7.10 -4.55
C SER A 48 5.65 8.05 -5.48
N GLU A 49 5.03 9.08 -4.92
CA GLU A 49 4.24 10.07 -5.64
C GLU A 49 3.01 9.48 -6.37
N MET A 50 2.43 8.38 -5.82
CA MET A 50 1.34 7.63 -6.44
C MET A 50 0.12 8.49 -6.79
N GLN A 51 -0.11 9.60 -6.08
CA GLN A 51 -1.20 10.54 -6.30
C GLN A 51 -1.07 11.34 -7.61
N TYR A 52 0.11 11.37 -8.23
CA TYR A 52 0.40 12.04 -9.49
C TYR A 52 0.53 11.08 -10.67
N LEU A 53 0.46 9.77 -10.39
CA LEU A 53 0.51 8.72 -11.40
C LEU A 53 -0.89 8.27 -11.80
N SER A 54 -1.10 8.00 -13.09
CA SER A 54 -2.33 7.34 -13.56
C SER A 54 -2.44 5.91 -12.98
N LEU A 55 -3.60 5.29 -13.10
CA LEU A 55 -3.76 3.90 -12.66
C LEU A 55 -2.82 2.96 -13.41
N GLU A 56 -2.69 3.16 -14.72
CA GLU A 56 -1.82 2.38 -15.59
C GLU A 56 -0.36 2.51 -15.15
N GLU A 57 0.11 3.73 -14.85
CA GLU A 57 1.48 3.97 -14.38
C GLU A 57 1.72 3.33 -12.99
N ARG A 58 0.74 3.39 -12.08
CA ARG A 58 0.84 2.72 -10.76
C ARG A 58 0.95 1.20 -10.90
N VAL A 59 0.16 0.61 -11.79
CA VAL A 59 0.20 -0.83 -12.10
C VAL A 59 1.52 -1.21 -12.72
N GLU A 60 1.95 -0.50 -13.76
CA GLU A 60 3.22 -0.75 -14.44
C GLU A 60 4.42 -0.62 -13.50
N LEU A 61 4.41 0.39 -12.63
CA LEU A 61 5.44 0.61 -11.60
C LEU A 61 5.51 -0.58 -10.64
N ALA A 62 4.37 -1.05 -10.11
CA ALA A 62 4.33 -2.19 -9.21
C ALA A 62 4.83 -3.47 -9.90
N GLU A 63 4.35 -3.77 -11.10
CA GLU A 63 4.80 -4.92 -11.89
C GLU A 63 6.31 -4.87 -12.19
N PHE A 64 6.82 -3.68 -12.53
CA PHE A 64 8.24 -3.50 -12.77
C PHE A 64 9.06 -3.83 -11.52
N VAL A 65 8.68 -3.30 -10.35
CA VAL A 65 9.37 -3.59 -9.08
C VAL A 65 9.31 -5.09 -8.77
N VAL A 66 8.15 -5.73 -8.91
CA VAL A 66 8.00 -7.18 -8.70
C VAL A 66 8.94 -7.98 -9.60
N ARG A 67 8.99 -7.64 -10.91
CA ARG A 67 9.90 -8.30 -11.86
C ARG A 67 11.38 -8.08 -11.50
N GLN A 68 11.76 -6.85 -11.14
CA GLN A 68 13.15 -6.53 -10.80
C GLN A 68 13.60 -7.20 -9.50
N VAL A 69 12.73 -7.21 -8.49
CA VAL A 69 13.01 -7.92 -7.22
C VAL A 69 13.09 -9.43 -7.43
N ASN A 70 12.31 -9.98 -8.36
CA ASN A 70 12.34 -11.40 -8.77
C ASN A 70 12.31 -12.37 -7.58
N GLY A 71 11.42 -12.15 -6.64
CA GLY A 71 11.18 -13.02 -5.48
C GLY A 71 12.30 -13.05 -4.44
N ARG A 72 13.32 -12.16 -4.53
CA ARG A 72 14.41 -12.07 -3.52
C ARG A 72 13.89 -11.70 -2.14
N ILE A 73 13.01 -10.70 -2.09
CA ILE A 73 12.31 -10.23 -0.89
C ILE A 73 10.83 -9.94 -1.23
N PRO A 74 9.92 -9.81 -0.26
CA PRO A 74 8.54 -9.39 -0.52
C PRO A 74 8.45 -7.99 -1.11
N VAL A 75 7.44 -7.78 -1.95
CA VAL A 75 7.06 -6.46 -2.48
C VAL A 75 5.62 -6.17 -2.08
N ILE A 76 5.39 -5.08 -1.36
CA ILE A 76 4.07 -4.59 -1.03
C ILE A 76 3.79 -3.30 -1.80
N ALA A 77 2.52 -3.01 -2.10
CA ALA A 77 2.12 -1.77 -2.76
C ALA A 77 0.73 -1.32 -2.32
N SER A 78 0.43 -0.04 -2.56
CA SER A 78 -0.89 0.56 -2.32
C SER A 78 -1.58 0.89 -3.65
N GLY A 79 -1.31 2.05 -4.23
CA GLY A 79 -2.02 2.57 -5.39
C GLY A 79 -3.44 3.06 -5.07
N HIS A 80 -3.81 3.14 -3.80
CA HIS A 80 -5.14 3.55 -3.30
C HIS A 80 -5.18 5.07 -3.12
N ILE A 81 -5.85 5.79 -4.02
CA ILE A 81 -5.89 7.26 -4.03
C ILE A 81 -7.30 7.87 -4.14
N SER A 82 -8.31 7.08 -4.53
CA SER A 82 -9.67 7.57 -4.74
C SER A 82 -10.50 7.54 -3.45
N ASP A 83 -11.42 8.49 -3.32
CA ASP A 83 -12.41 8.52 -2.24
C ASP A 83 -13.72 7.81 -2.64
N ASP A 84 -14.00 7.70 -3.94
CA ASP A 84 -15.16 6.97 -4.46
C ASP A 84 -14.95 5.46 -4.37
N LEU A 85 -15.88 4.76 -3.73
CA LEU A 85 -15.76 3.32 -3.48
C LEU A 85 -15.68 2.47 -4.76
N ALA A 86 -16.36 2.86 -5.85
CA ALA A 86 -16.28 2.14 -7.11
C ALA A 86 -14.91 2.32 -7.78
N ALA A 87 -14.35 3.53 -7.71
CA ALA A 87 -12.99 3.80 -8.15
C ALA A 87 -11.96 3.03 -7.31
N GLN A 88 -12.11 3.01 -5.97
CA GLN A 88 -11.26 2.22 -5.07
C GLN A 88 -11.26 0.74 -5.45
N LYS A 89 -12.43 0.15 -5.71
CA LYS A 89 -12.54 -1.25 -6.16
C LYS A 89 -11.75 -1.50 -7.44
N THR A 90 -11.82 -0.58 -8.39
CA THR A 90 -11.06 -0.67 -9.65
C THR A 90 -9.56 -0.58 -9.42
N GLU A 91 -9.11 0.43 -8.68
CA GLU A 91 -7.70 0.65 -8.35
C GLU A 91 -7.09 -0.56 -7.63
N LEU A 92 -7.72 -0.97 -6.53
CA LEU A 92 -7.21 -2.04 -5.69
C LEU A 92 -7.24 -3.40 -6.38
N SER A 93 -8.27 -3.66 -7.22
CA SER A 93 -8.30 -4.88 -8.03
C SER A 93 -7.19 -4.91 -9.07
N ALA A 94 -6.89 -3.78 -9.72
CA ALA A 94 -5.79 -3.68 -10.66
C ALA A 94 -4.44 -3.92 -9.95
N MET A 95 -4.22 -3.27 -8.82
CA MET A 95 -3.00 -3.42 -8.02
C MET A 95 -2.82 -4.86 -7.50
N ALA A 96 -3.90 -5.53 -7.06
CA ALA A 96 -3.85 -6.90 -6.58
C ALA A 96 -3.37 -7.91 -7.63
N ASN A 97 -3.48 -7.57 -8.92
CA ASN A 97 -3.06 -8.44 -10.03
C ASN A 97 -1.62 -8.21 -10.49
N THR A 98 -0.86 -7.30 -9.87
CA THR A 98 0.52 -6.96 -10.28
C THR A 98 1.58 -7.97 -9.80
N GLY A 99 1.18 -8.95 -8.99
CA GLY A 99 2.10 -9.94 -8.41
C GLY A 99 2.75 -9.51 -7.11
N ILE A 100 2.26 -8.46 -6.46
CA ILE A 100 2.70 -8.02 -5.12
C ILE A 100 2.34 -9.06 -4.05
N ASP A 101 3.12 -9.08 -2.97
CA ASP A 101 2.93 -10.02 -1.85
C ASP A 101 1.87 -9.55 -0.85
N ALA A 102 1.61 -8.24 -0.74
CA ALA A 102 0.50 -7.67 0.03
C ALA A 102 0.04 -6.32 -0.55
N LEU A 103 -1.27 -6.08 -0.46
CA LEU A 103 -1.92 -4.85 -0.89
C LEU A 103 -2.22 -3.96 0.32
N VAL A 104 -1.73 -2.72 0.32
CA VAL A 104 -1.89 -1.78 1.43
C VAL A 104 -3.00 -0.77 1.13
N LEU A 105 -4.03 -0.75 1.96
CA LEU A 105 -5.14 0.19 1.88
C LEU A 105 -4.84 1.43 2.73
N VAL A 106 -5.26 2.59 2.26
CA VAL A 106 -5.06 3.87 2.94
C VAL A 106 -6.30 4.22 3.75
N THR A 107 -6.14 4.41 5.08
CA THR A 107 -7.26 4.48 6.02
C THR A 107 -8.20 5.67 5.79
N ASN A 108 -7.69 6.84 5.38
CA ASN A 108 -8.52 8.02 5.18
C ASN A 108 -9.47 7.90 3.97
N HIS A 109 -9.11 7.13 2.93
CA HIS A 109 -10.00 6.87 1.79
C HIS A 109 -11.16 5.92 2.14
N LEU A 110 -11.07 5.18 3.24
CA LEU A 110 -12.14 4.29 3.72
C LEU A 110 -13.26 5.04 4.46
N ASP A 111 -13.00 6.28 4.88
CA ASP A 111 -13.98 7.16 5.53
C ASP A 111 -13.67 8.63 5.20
N PRO A 112 -13.75 9.04 3.92
CA PRO A 112 -13.28 10.35 3.47
C PRO A 112 -14.13 11.52 4.03
N GLN A 113 -15.33 11.23 4.52
CA GLN A 113 -16.24 12.23 5.07
C GLN A 113 -16.34 12.22 6.60
N HIS A 114 -15.44 11.50 7.30
CA HIS A 114 -15.40 11.42 8.76
C HIS A 114 -16.71 10.94 9.39
N GLN A 115 -17.34 9.93 8.80
CA GLN A 115 -18.64 9.38 9.25
C GLN A 115 -18.50 8.35 10.38
N GLY A 116 -17.27 7.89 10.66
CA GLY A 116 -16.96 7.02 11.77
C GLY A 116 -16.74 5.55 11.42
N SER A 117 -16.55 4.75 12.47
CA SER A 117 -16.10 3.36 12.36
C SER A 117 -17.05 2.44 11.59
N GLU A 118 -18.38 2.66 11.69
CA GLU A 118 -19.34 1.86 10.94
C GLU A 118 -19.17 2.00 9.44
N VAL A 119 -18.98 3.24 8.94
CA VAL A 119 -18.75 3.51 7.52
C VAL A 119 -17.40 2.96 7.09
N PHE A 120 -16.36 3.19 7.88
CA PHE A 120 -15.04 2.64 7.63
C PHE A 120 -15.08 1.12 7.46
N MET A 121 -15.64 0.39 8.43
CA MET A 121 -15.71 -1.07 8.40
C MET A 121 -16.60 -1.59 7.26
N SER A 122 -17.70 -0.90 6.96
CA SER A 122 -18.57 -1.25 5.83
C SER A 122 -17.84 -1.11 4.48
N ASN A 123 -17.14 0.01 4.27
CA ASN A 123 -16.36 0.23 3.04
C ASN A 123 -15.20 -0.77 2.93
N LEU A 124 -14.48 -0.99 4.04
CA LEU A 124 -13.41 -1.98 4.07
C LEU A 124 -13.90 -3.39 3.74
N GLN A 125 -15.04 -3.80 4.31
CA GLN A 125 -15.63 -5.11 3.99
C GLN A 125 -15.97 -5.24 2.50
N GLN A 126 -16.59 -4.23 1.92
CA GLN A 126 -16.92 -4.22 0.48
C GLN A 126 -15.68 -4.31 -0.42
N LEU A 127 -14.56 -3.67 -0.01
CA LEU A 127 -13.29 -3.79 -0.73
C LEU A 127 -12.72 -5.20 -0.57
N MET A 128 -12.70 -5.75 0.64
CA MET A 128 -12.23 -7.11 0.89
C MET A 128 -12.99 -8.17 0.10
N ASP A 129 -14.31 -7.98 -0.09
CA ASP A 129 -15.15 -8.89 -0.86
C ASP A 129 -14.85 -8.84 -2.38
N THR A 130 -14.27 -7.73 -2.85
CA THR A 130 -13.90 -7.55 -4.26
C THR A 130 -12.50 -8.12 -4.56
N LEU A 131 -11.62 -8.15 -3.56
CA LEU A 131 -10.23 -8.58 -3.70
C LEU A 131 -10.10 -10.11 -3.62
N PRO A 132 -9.05 -10.70 -4.25
CA PRO A 132 -8.80 -12.13 -4.11
C PRO A 132 -8.74 -12.54 -2.64
N ALA A 133 -9.47 -13.60 -2.27
CA ALA A 133 -9.68 -14.01 -0.88
C ALA A 133 -8.35 -14.31 -0.12
N LEU A 134 -7.32 -14.74 -0.83
CA LEU A 134 -6.00 -15.06 -0.27
C LEU A 134 -4.99 -13.91 -0.38
N MET A 135 -5.38 -12.76 -0.94
CA MET A 135 -4.50 -11.59 -1.00
C MET A 135 -4.26 -11.06 0.41
N PRO A 136 -3.01 -11.05 0.87
CA PRO A 136 -2.67 -10.42 2.14
C PRO A 136 -2.87 -8.91 2.05
N LEU A 137 -3.36 -8.32 3.13
CA LEU A 137 -3.67 -6.89 3.18
C LEU A 137 -2.80 -6.17 4.20
N GLY A 138 -2.67 -4.89 4.01
CA GLY A 138 -2.10 -3.96 4.97
C GLY A 138 -2.96 -2.72 5.12
N LEU A 139 -2.67 -1.94 6.15
CA LEU A 139 -3.26 -0.62 6.35
C LEU A 139 -2.17 0.44 6.49
N TYR A 140 -2.47 1.63 6.00
CA TYR A 140 -1.60 2.79 6.15
C TYR A 140 -2.41 3.99 6.66
N GLU A 141 -2.09 4.47 7.84
CA GLU A 141 -2.60 5.71 8.42
C GLU A 141 -1.91 6.91 7.80
N CYS A 142 -2.22 7.16 6.52
CA CYS A 142 -1.62 8.24 5.76
C CYS A 142 -1.98 9.60 6.34
N PRO A 143 -1.01 10.51 6.56
CA PRO A 143 -1.31 11.83 7.11
C PRO A 143 -1.96 12.81 6.12
N ALA A 144 -1.98 12.50 4.83
CA ALA A 144 -2.55 13.35 3.79
C ALA A 144 -3.71 12.63 3.05
N PRO A 145 -4.79 13.33 2.70
CA PRO A 145 -5.08 14.74 2.99
C PRO A 145 -5.37 15.01 4.46
N TYR A 146 -5.72 14.01 5.26
CA TYR A 146 -5.87 14.11 6.70
C TYR A 146 -5.46 12.78 7.36
N ARG A 147 -5.00 12.86 8.59
CA ARG A 147 -4.59 11.69 9.38
C ARG A 147 -5.83 11.02 9.98
N ARG A 148 -6.09 9.77 9.57
CA ARG A 148 -7.12 8.94 10.15
C ARG A 148 -6.50 7.72 10.80
N LEU A 149 -6.45 7.74 12.12
CA LEU A 149 -6.00 6.62 12.93
C LEU A 149 -7.13 5.59 13.10
N LEU A 150 -6.75 4.34 13.27
CA LEU A 150 -7.68 3.27 13.57
C LEU A 150 -8.14 3.34 15.04
N SER A 151 -9.43 3.12 15.26
CA SER A 151 -9.95 2.81 16.58
C SER A 151 -9.65 1.35 16.98
N ASP A 152 -9.73 1.04 18.27
CA ASP A 152 -9.57 -0.34 18.78
C ASP A 152 -10.58 -1.30 18.13
N GLU A 153 -11.80 -0.83 17.83
CA GLU A 153 -12.84 -1.61 17.15
C GLU A 153 -12.46 -1.94 15.71
N GLU A 154 -11.99 -0.95 14.94
CA GLU A 154 -11.54 -1.11 13.55
C GLU A 154 -10.32 -2.03 13.49
N PHE A 155 -9.37 -1.83 14.39
CA PHE A 155 -8.21 -2.71 14.48
C PHE A 155 -8.62 -4.16 14.77
N SER A 156 -9.53 -4.35 15.73
CA SER A 156 -10.08 -5.67 16.07
C SER A 156 -10.84 -6.30 14.89
N PHE A 157 -11.58 -5.51 14.11
CA PHE A 157 -12.24 -5.97 12.89
C PHE A 157 -11.23 -6.50 11.87
N CYS A 158 -10.16 -5.74 11.61
CA CYS A 158 -9.09 -6.14 10.72
C CYS A 158 -8.39 -7.42 11.19
N ALA A 159 -8.03 -7.49 12.47
CA ALA A 159 -7.36 -8.64 13.06
C ALA A 159 -8.20 -9.93 12.96
N ARG A 160 -9.51 -9.86 13.23
CA ARG A 160 -10.42 -11.00 13.10
C ARG A 160 -10.54 -11.54 11.67
N SER A 161 -10.32 -10.72 10.65
CA SER A 161 -10.38 -11.16 9.26
C SER A 161 -9.24 -12.13 8.90
N GLY A 162 -8.14 -12.12 9.64
CA GLY A 162 -6.93 -12.91 9.38
C GLY A 162 -6.19 -12.53 8.09
N ARG A 163 -6.56 -11.43 7.43
CA ARG A 163 -5.98 -11.01 6.14
C ARG A 163 -4.90 -9.94 6.29
N PHE A 164 -4.90 -9.18 7.39
CA PHE A 164 -3.99 -8.06 7.59
C PHE A 164 -2.66 -8.52 8.18
N VAL A 165 -1.57 -8.26 7.44
CA VAL A 165 -0.21 -8.69 7.76
C VAL A 165 0.75 -7.52 7.94
N VAL A 166 0.33 -6.30 7.58
CA VAL A 166 1.13 -5.08 7.64
C VAL A 166 0.29 -3.94 8.18
N MET A 167 0.87 -3.18 9.10
CA MET A 167 0.34 -1.88 9.54
C MET A 167 1.44 -0.84 9.45
N LYS A 168 1.18 0.23 8.68
CA LYS A 168 2.02 1.43 8.70
C LYS A 168 1.36 2.46 9.61
N ASP A 169 1.84 2.50 10.85
CA ASP A 169 1.38 3.45 11.87
C ASP A 169 1.63 4.90 11.44
N GLY A 170 0.64 5.73 11.64
CA GLY A 170 0.70 7.18 11.39
C GLY A 170 0.52 8.01 12.66
N SER A 171 0.38 7.40 13.83
CA SER A 171 0.13 8.10 15.09
C SER A 171 1.28 9.02 15.50
N CYS A 172 2.52 8.62 15.20
CA CYS A 172 3.74 9.26 15.69
C CYS A 172 3.80 9.29 17.24
N ASP A 173 3.16 8.31 17.90
CA ASP A 173 3.05 8.23 19.35
C ASP A 173 3.42 6.83 19.83
N LEU A 174 4.62 6.70 20.44
CA LEU A 174 5.14 5.42 20.90
C LEU A 174 4.21 4.64 21.87
N PRO A 175 3.48 5.29 22.80
CA PRO A 175 2.50 4.58 23.64
C PRO A 175 1.35 3.94 22.87
N THR A 176 0.98 4.47 21.71
CA THR A 176 -0.08 3.95 20.85
C THR A 176 0.39 2.74 20.03
N VAL A 177 1.68 2.70 19.70
CA VAL A 177 2.30 1.56 19.00
C VAL A 177 2.56 0.45 20.01
N LYS A 178 1.69 -0.55 20.02
CA LYS A 178 1.75 -1.72 20.93
C LYS A 178 2.12 -3.00 20.21
#